data_4a394bb3b11e1f47715ce258bb32e8f3
#
_entry.id   4a394bb3b11e1f47715ce258bb32e8f3
#
_cell.length_a   1.000
_cell.length_b   1.000
_cell.length_c   1.000
_cell.angle_alpha   90.00
_cell.angle_beta   90.00
_cell.angle_gamma   90.00
#
_symmetry.space_group_name_H-M   'P 1'
#
loop_
_entity.id
_entity.type
_entity.pdbx_description
1 polymer ?
#
loop_
_entity_poly.entity_id
_entity_poly.type
_entity_poly.pdbx_seq_one_letter_code
_entity_poly.pdbx_strand_id
1 'polypeptide(L)'
;MIEVKSAVDLASRKPRILVNMHFTGIEGSIILSALAKEKNWPRTSGFFQRMKNPFFNQKIIDWRNRFGGNSIDRQGNSIEIIREIRKGSFIIIAPDIDLGLKDSEFVPFFGIQTNTITAISRLAKITGAEVCLMTTTLKKDESGYLCEISKPIENFPGADPKEDTARLNEYFEKEIRLRPAEYYWVHKRFKNRPSGEANPY
;
A
#
# COMPACT_ATOMS: atom_id res chain seq x y z
N MET A 1 20.80 -4.05 -3.48
CA MET A 1 20.33 -2.93 -4.35
C MET A 1 18.88 -3.15 -4.73
N ILE A 2 18.11 -2.10 -5.06
CA ILE A 2 16.75 -2.26 -5.57
C ILE A 2 16.72 -2.08 -7.10
N GLU A 3 16.01 -2.97 -7.77
CA GLU A 3 15.65 -2.88 -9.19
C GLU A 3 14.18 -2.49 -9.29
N VAL A 4 13.84 -1.56 -10.18
CA VAL A 4 12.45 -1.14 -10.39
C VAL A 4 12.03 -1.50 -11.81
N LYS A 5 10.97 -2.31 -11.91
CA LYS A 5 10.26 -2.62 -13.16
C LYS A 5 8.88 -1.98 -13.12
N SER A 6 8.56 -1.15 -14.07
CA SER A 6 7.28 -0.45 -14.10
C SER A 6 6.61 -0.58 -15.46
N ALA A 7 5.33 -0.90 -15.43
CA ALA A 7 4.48 -0.90 -16.61
C ALA A 7 3.88 0.48 -16.93
N VAL A 8 4.19 1.49 -16.08
CA VAL A 8 3.79 2.88 -16.28
C VAL A 8 5.00 3.80 -16.32
N ASP A 9 4.87 4.94 -17.00
CA ASP A 9 5.89 5.98 -16.97
C ASP A 9 5.94 6.62 -15.57
N LEU A 10 7.06 6.41 -14.86
CA LEU A 10 7.29 6.94 -13.51
C LEU A 10 7.67 8.43 -13.52
N ALA A 11 8.04 9.02 -14.64
CA ALA A 11 8.28 10.45 -14.74
C ALA A 11 6.99 11.26 -14.87
N SER A 12 5.90 10.60 -15.24
CA SER A 12 4.58 11.22 -15.40
C SER A 12 4.04 11.75 -14.06
N ARG A 13 3.47 12.95 -14.08
CA ARG A 13 2.81 13.61 -12.94
C ARG A 13 1.33 13.27 -12.80
N LYS A 14 0.86 12.25 -13.50
CA LYS A 14 -0.51 11.76 -13.29
C LYS A 14 -0.71 11.32 -11.84
N PRO A 15 -1.83 11.70 -11.19
CA PRO A 15 -2.15 11.21 -9.86
C PRO A 15 -2.16 9.68 -9.80
N ARG A 16 -1.40 9.08 -8.87
CA ARG A 16 -1.32 7.62 -8.72
C ARG A 16 -1.29 7.18 -7.26
N ILE A 17 -2.01 6.10 -7.01
CA ILE A 17 -1.95 5.33 -5.77
C ILE A 17 -1.26 4.01 -6.09
N LEU A 18 -0.15 3.75 -5.43
CA LEU A 18 0.58 2.49 -5.50
C LEU A 18 0.14 1.60 -4.35
N VAL A 19 -0.62 0.56 -4.66
CA VAL A 19 -1.12 -0.38 -3.66
C VAL A 19 -0.09 -1.46 -3.44
N ASN A 20 0.55 -1.42 -2.28
CA ASN A 20 1.59 -2.36 -1.86
C ASN A 20 1.02 -3.44 -0.93
N MET A 21 1.82 -4.45 -0.60
CA MET A 21 1.52 -5.53 0.33
C MET A 21 2.64 -5.68 1.37
N HIS A 22 2.30 -6.26 2.52
CA HIS A 22 3.28 -6.54 3.57
C HIS A 22 4.08 -7.81 3.24
N PHE A 23 4.85 -7.75 2.15
CA PHE A 23 5.94 -8.68 1.89
C PHE A 23 7.21 -8.29 2.65
N THR A 24 8.17 -9.20 2.77
CA THR A 24 9.47 -8.97 3.44
C THR A 24 10.20 -7.74 2.91
N GLY A 25 10.00 -7.40 1.63
CA GLY A 25 10.60 -6.25 0.96
C GLY A 25 9.86 -4.92 1.14
N ILE A 26 8.78 -4.85 1.93
CA ILE A 26 7.91 -3.65 1.97
C ILE A 26 8.68 -2.35 2.32
N GLU A 27 9.64 -2.41 3.23
CA GLU A 27 10.47 -1.25 3.59
C GLU A 27 11.41 -0.85 2.45
N GLY A 28 11.69 -1.73 1.49
CA GLY A 28 12.40 -1.41 0.26
C GLY A 28 11.68 -0.36 -0.59
N SER A 29 10.38 -0.20 -0.42
CA SER A 29 9.60 0.86 -1.07
C SER A 29 10.07 2.28 -0.71
N ILE A 30 10.72 2.45 0.43
CA ILE A 30 11.35 3.70 0.86
C ILE A 30 12.48 4.09 -0.10
N ILE A 31 13.20 3.11 -0.64
CA ILE A 31 14.28 3.34 -1.61
C ILE A 31 13.75 3.94 -2.91
N LEU A 32 12.46 3.70 -3.23
CA LEU A 32 11.81 4.38 -4.36
C LEU A 32 11.87 5.91 -4.21
N SER A 33 11.86 6.44 -2.97
CA SER A 33 12.03 7.88 -2.71
C SER A 33 13.42 8.38 -3.12
N ALA A 34 14.48 7.60 -2.89
CA ALA A 34 15.83 7.95 -3.30
C ALA A 34 15.96 7.97 -4.82
N LEU A 35 15.43 6.94 -5.48
CA LEU A 35 15.40 6.87 -6.95
C LEU A 35 14.54 7.97 -7.56
N ALA A 36 13.41 8.31 -6.92
CA ALA A 36 12.54 9.39 -7.38
C ALA A 36 13.29 10.72 -7.40
N LYS A 37 14.08 11.01 -6.37
CA LYS A 37 14.94 12.20 -6.33
C LYS A 37 16.02 12.18 -7.41
N GLU A 38 16.73 11.06 -7.56
CA GLU A 38 17.79 10.89 -8.54
C GLU A 38 17.29 11.02 -9.99
N LYS A 39 16.14 10.41 -10.28
CA LYS A 39 15.56 10.32 -11.63
C LYS A 39 14.53 11.40 -11.93
N ASN A 40 14.37 12.38 -11.04
CA ASN A 40 13.36 13.45 -11.15
C ASN A 40 11.92 12.91 -11.32
N TRP A 41 11.62 11.79 -10.66
CA TRP A 41 10.26 11.27 -10.58
C TRP A 41 9.43 12.04 -9.55
N PRO A 42 8.10 11.89 -9.55
CA PRO A 42 7.25 12.42 -8.49
C PRO A 42 7.70 11.95 -7.10
N ARG A 43 7.51 12.83 -6.11
CA ARG A 43 7.77 12.50 -4.71
C ARG A 43 6.95 11.29 -4.27
N THR A 44 7.53 10.44 -3.45
CA THR A 44 6.82 9.33 -2.81
C THR A 44 6.33 9.74 -1.43
N SER A 45 5.11 9.35 -1.09
CA SER A 45 4.52 9.52 0.23
C SER A 45 3.90 8.21 0.67
N GLY A 46 4.07 7.85 1.93
CA GLY A 46 3.55 6.60 2.48
C GLY A 46 2.90 6.82 3.83
N PHE A 47 1.93 5.96 4.16
CA PHE A 47 1.32 5.98 5.47
C PHE A 47 2.23 5.36 6.53
N PHE A 48 2.19 5.93 7.73
CA PHE A 48 2.75 5.30 8.91
C PHE A 48 1.75 5.32 10.06
N GLN A 49 1.91 4.38 10.97
CA GLN A 49 1.20 4.39 12.22
C GLN A 49 2.08 4.99 13.30
N ARG A 50 1.56 6.00 14.00
CA ARG A 50 2.28 6.65 15.09
C ARG A 50 2.63 5.64 16.19
N MET A 51 3.88 5.63 16.59
CA MET A 51 4.38 4.81 17.71
C MET A 51 4.10 5.50 19.04
N LYS A 52 3.87 4.68 20.08
CA LYS A 52 3.67 5.19 21.45
C LYS A 52 4.88 5.91 22.01
N ASN A 53 6.08 5.43 21.71
CA ASN A 53 7.32 6.07 22.13
C ASN A 53 7.68 7.22 21.17
N PRO A 54 7.71 8.49 21.62
CA PRO A 54 7.93 9.64 20.74
C PRO A 54 9.33 9.67 20.13
N PHE A 55 10.36 9.16 20.81
CA PHE A 55 11.71 9.10 20.29
C PHE A 55 11.81 8.15 19.09
N PHE A 56 11.31 6.93 19.23
CA PHE A 56 11.27 5.97 18.11
C PHE A 56 10.36 6.45 16.98
N ASN A 57 9.23 7.07 17.33
CA ASN A 57 8.34 7.66 16.34
C ASN A 57 9.06 8.68 15.45
N GLN A 58 9.79 9.61 16.07
CA GLN A 58 10.55 10.61 15.32
C GLN A 58 11.67 9.98 14.49
N LYS A 59 12.41 9.02 15.05
CA LYS A 59 13.48 8.33 14.31
C LYS A 59 12.97 7.61 13.06
N ILE A 60 11.82 6.94 13.13
CA ILE A 60 11.23 6.26 11.97
C ILE A 60 10.81 7.28 10.91
N ILE A 61 10.20 8.40 11.30
CA ILE A 61 9.84 9.47 10.37
C ILE A 61 11.10 10.02 9.68
N ASP A 62 12.16 10.31 10.45
CA ASP A 62 13.41 10.83 9.91
C ASP A 62 14.05 9.86 8.91
N TRP A 63 14.07 8.57 9.25
CA TRP A 63 14.63 7.54 8.37
C TRP A 63 13.83 7.36 7.09
N ARG A 64 12.50 7.36 7.16
CA ARG A 64 11.64 7.24 5.99
C ARG A 64 11.69 8.48 5.10
N ASN A 65 11.86 9.66 5.70
CA ASN A 65 11.89 10.92 4.95
C ASN A 65 13.28 11.31 4.45
N ARG A 66 14.36 10.65 4.92
CA ARG A 66 15.76 11.03 4.60
C ARG A 66 16.08 11.10 3.11
N PHE A 67 15.35 10.38 2.28
CA PHE A 67 15.53 10.35 0.82
C PHE A 67 14.54 11.26 0.07
N GLY A 68 13.89 12.18 0.76
CA GLY A 68 12.92 13.10 0.15
C GLY A 68 11.49 12.57 0.07
N GLY A 69 11.21 11.40 0.67
CA GLY A 69 9.86 10.91 0.87
C GLY A 69 9.03 11.77 1.83
N ASN A 70 7.77 11.43 2.01
CA ASN A 70 6.88 12.04 3.00
C ASN A 70 6.12 10.96 3.75
N SER A 71 6.30 10.91 5.07
CA SER A 71 5.54 10.03 5.95
C SER A 71 4.27 10.73 6.41
N ILE A 72 3.11 10.19 6.04
CA ILE A 72 1.80 10.75 6.39
C ILE A 72 1.23 9.94 7.53
N ASP A 73 0.87 10.61 8.63
CA ASP A 73 0.22 9.94 9.76
C ASP A 73 -1.15 9.41 9.33
N ARG A 74 -1.37 8.11 9.48
CA ARG A 74 -2.64 7.46 9.14
C ARG A 74 -3.85 8.03 9.91
N GLN A 75 -3.62 8.51 11.12
CA GLN A 75 -4.66 9.13 11.96
C GLN A 75 -4.76 10.65 11.75
N GLY A 76 -3.92 11.19 10.86
CA GLY A 76 -3.89 12.61 10.53
C GLY A 76 -5.02 13.04 9.59
N ASN A 77 -4.84 14.22 9.02
CA ASN A 77 -5.85 14.83 8.16
C ASN A 77 -5.85 14.20 6.75
N SER A 78 -6.95 13.60 6.34
CA SER A 78 -7.15 13.06 5.00
C SER A 78 -6.99 14.08 3.86
N ILE A 79 -7.12 15.37 4.16
CA ILE A 79 -6.92 16.46 3.20
C ILE A 79 -5.46 16.50 2.71
N GLU A 80 -4.50 16.20 3.58
CA GLU A 80 -3.09 16.14 3.20
C GLU A 80 -2.85 15.09 2.11
N ILE A 81 -3.42 13.90 2.27
CA ILE A 81 -3.30 12.79 1.32
C ILE A 81 -3.89 13.18 -0.03
N ILE A 82 -5.10 13.72 -0.04
CA ILE A 82 -5.79 14.16 -1.25
C ILE A 82 -4.95 15.22 -1.97
N ARG A 83 -4.36 16.15 -1.23
CA ARG A 83 -3.49 17.19 -1.79
C ARG A 83 -2.22 16.60 -2.41
N GLU A 84 -1.57 15.66 -1.74
CA GLU A 84 -0.37 15.00 -2.26
C GLU A 84 -0.68 14.18 -3.52
N ILE A 85 -1.77 13.44 -3.56
CA ILE A 85 -2.22 12.72 -4.77
C ILE A 85 -2.43 13.71 -5.92
N ARG A 86 -3.16 14.79 -5.70
CA ARG A 86 -3.45 15.79 -6.74
C ARG A 86 -2.22 16.54 -7.25
N LYS A 87 -1.16 16.64 -6.46
CA LYS A 87 0.14 17.17 -6.89
C LYS A 87 0.92 16.19 -7.78
N GLY A 88 0.41 14.97 -7.96
CA GLY A 88 1.07 13.91 -8.72
C GLY A 88 2.13 13.16 -7.91
N SER A 89 2.15 13.29 -6.57
CA SER A 89 3.00 12.43 -5.72
C SER A 89 2.54 10.98 -5.81
N PHE A 90 3.48 10.04 -5.73
CA PHE A 90 3.15 8.62 -5.56
C PHE A 90 2.72 8.38 -4.11
N ILE A 91 1.49 7.95 -3.92
CA ILE A 91 1.01 7.55 -2.60
C ILE A 91 1.08 6.03 -2.48
N ILE A 92 1.89 5.54 -1.54
CA ILE A 92 2.07 4.10 -1.28
C ILE A 92 1.18 3.72 -0.10
N ILE A 93 0.26 2.79 -0.33
CA ILE A 93 -0.68 2.28 0.69
C ILE A 93 -0.66 0.76 0.65
N ALA A 94 -0.53 0.13 1.83
CA ALA A 94 -0.61 -1.32 1.99
C ALA A 94 -1.86 -1.67 2.83
N PRO A 95 -2.99 -2.00 2.19
CA PRO A 95 -4.29 -2.22 2.85
C PRO A 95 -4.54 -3.67 3.24
N ASP A 96 -3.58 -4.56 3.04
CA ASP A 96 -3.68 -6.01 3.19
C ASP A 96 -3.67 -6.51 4.64
N ILE A 97 -3.57 -5.62 5.61
CA ILE A 97 -3.67 -5.94 7.05
C ILE A 97 -4.97 -5.42 7.65
N ASP A 98 -5.40 -6.01 8.75
CA ASP A 98 -6.60 -5.57 9.48
C ASP A 98 -6.27 -4.33 10.33
N LEU A 99 -6.77 -3.18 9.90
CA LEU A 99 -6.54 -1.87 10.51
C LEU A 99 -7.67 -1.42 11.45
N GLY A 100 -8.62 -2.29 11.77
CA GLY A 100 -9.79 -2.01 12.58
C GLY A 100 -11.04 -1.75 11.74
N LEU A 101 -12.20 -1.68 12.41
CA LEU A 101 -13.52 -1.66 11.76
C LEU A 101 -13.90 -0.32 11.13
N LYS A 102 -13.18 0.75 11.46
CA LYS A 102 -13.49 2.07 10.91
C LYS A 102 -13.13 2.14 9.43
N ASP A 103 -14.07 2.61 8.62
CA ASP A 103 -13.87 2.81 7.17
C ASP A 103 -13.47 1.54 6.41
N SER A 104 -14.01 0.40 6.82
CA SER A 104 -13.72 -0.93 6.29
C SER A 104 -14.98 -1.72 5.99
N GLU A 105 -14.84 -2.75 5.19
CA GLU A 105 -15.88 -3.71 4.83
C GLU A 105 -15.36 -5.14 5.03
N PHE A 106 -16.28 -6.06 5.27
CA PHE A 106 -15.99 -7.49 5.20
C PHE A 106 -16.06 -7.95 3.76
N VAL A 107 -14.91 -8.37 3.23
CA VAL A 107 -14.75 -8.89 1.86
C VAL A 107 -13.91 -10.16 1.88
N PRO A 108 -14.05 -11.05 0.88
CA PRO A 108 -13.28 -12.29 0.83
C PRO A 108 -11.77 -12.04 0.81
N PHE A 109 -11.04 -12.87 1.55
CA PHE A 109 -9.59 -13.03 1.47
C PHE A 109 -9.28 -14.49 1.79
N PHE A 110 -8.76 -15.22 0.80
CA PHE A 110 -8.62 -16.70 0.82
C PHE A 110 -9.93 -17.42 1.19
N GLY A 111 -11.05 -16.95 0.66
CA GLY A 111 -12.39 -17.50 0.92
C GLY A 111 -13.00 -17.13 2.28
N ILE A 112 -12.30 -16.34 3.11
CA ILE A 112 -12.74 -15.94 4.44
C ILE A 112 -13.16 -14.47 4.42
N GLN A 113 -14.36 -14.15 4.93
CA GLN A 113 -14.81 -12.76 5.08
C GLN A 113 -13.87 -12.03 6.03
N THR A 114 -13.15 -11.04 5.52
CA THR A 114 -12.04 -10.40 6.23
C THR A 114 -12.19 -8.89 6.20
N ASN A 115 -12.05 -8.28 7.36
CA ASN A 115 -12.14 -6.83 7.51
C ASN A 115 -11.03 -6.11 6.74
N THR A 116 -11.39 -5.30 5.75
CA THR A 116 -10.45 -4.60 4.87
C THR A 116 -10.89 -3.16 4.64
N ILE A 117 -9.94 -2.20 4.71
CA ILE A 117 -10.24 -0.79 4.49
C ILE A 117 -10.66 -0.49 3.04
N THR A 118 -11.65 0.38 2.86
CA THR A 118 -12.16 0.79 1.54
C THR A 118 -11.52 2.10 1.04
N ALA A 119 -10.52 2.60 1.75
CA ALA A 119 -9.94 3.93 1.51
C ALA A 119 -9.35 4.10 0.11
N ILE A 120 -8.83 3.02 -0.51
CA ILE A 120 -8.21 3.07 -1.85
C ILE A 120 -9.23 3.51 -2.89
N SER A 121 -10.39 2.85 -2.94
CA SER A 121 -11.47 3.16 -3.88
C SER A 121 -11.96 4.60 -3.70
N ARG A 122 -12.20 5.02 -2.44
CA ARG A 122 -12.65 6.38 -2.14
C ARG A 122 -11.63 7.44 -2.52
N LEU A 123 -10.34 7.23 -2.22
CA LEU A 123 -9.27 8.16 -2.58
C LEU A 123 -9.14 8.27 -4.10
N ALA A 124 -9.15 7.14 -4.82
CA ALA A 124 -9.11 7.12 -6.28
C ALA A 124 -10.28 7.91 -6.88
N LYS A 125 -11.51 7.71 -6.38
CA LYS A 125 -12.71 8.42 -6.82
C LYS A 125 -12.63 9.94 -6.62
N ILE A 126 -12.17 10.37 -5.44
CA ILE A 126 -12.10 11.81 -5.08
C ILE A 126 -10.98 12.52 -5.84
N THR A 127 -9.89 11.82 -6.15
CA THR A 127 -8.69 12.42 -6.73
C THR A 127 -8.54 12.20 -8.22
N GLY A 128 -9.29 11.26 -8.81
CA GLY A 128 -9.09 10.81 -10.18
C GLY A 128 -7.79 10.03 -10.38
N ALA A 129 -7.21 9.51 -9.30
CA ALA A 129 -5.93 8.80 -9.37
C ALA A 129 -6.06 7.43 -10.03
N GLU A 130 -5.08 7.10 -10.88
CA GLU A 130 -4.85 5.74 -11.33
C GLU A 130 -4.39 4.88 -10.15
N VAL A 131 -4.89 3.66 -10.05
CA VAL A 131 -4.48 2.71 -9.00
C VAL A 131 -3.64 1.61 -9.65
N CYS A 132 -2.38 1.48 -9.22
CA CYS A 132 -1.46 0.45 -9.68
C CYS A 132 -1.08 -0.45 -8.51
N LEU A 133 -0.92 -1.74 -8.78
CA LEU A 133 -0.33 -2.65 -7.81
C LEU A 133 1.17 -2.43 -7.75
N MET A 134 1.72 -2.57 -6.58
CA MET A 134 3.16 -2.52 -6.34
C MET A 134 3.56 -3.70 -5.47
N THR A 135 4.56 -4.45 -5.88
CA THR A 135 5.18 -5.49 -5.06
C THR A 135 6.64 -5.18 -4.86
N THR A 136 7.16 -5.43 -3.67
CA THR A 136 8.60 -5.35 -3.39
C THR A 136 9.02 -6.65 -2.74
N THR A 137 9.78 -7.44 -3.48
CA THR A 137 10.16 -8.81 -3.13
C THR A 137 11.67 -8.98 -3.14
N LEU A 138 12.17 -10.01 -2.48
CA LEU A 138 13.58 -10.37 -2.54
C LEU A 138 13.91 -10.95 -3.92
N LYS A 139 15.04 -10.58 -4.48
CA LYS A 139 15.54 -11.20 -5.71
C LYS A 139 15.94 -12.66 -5.44
N LYS A 140 15.75 -13.53 -6.43
CA LYS A 140 16.10 -14.96 -6.30
C LYS A 140 17.57 -15.24 -5.99
N ASP A 141 18.44 -14.34 -6.43
CA ASP A 141 19.89 -14.40 -6.18
C ASP A 141 20.31 -13.69 -4.88
N GLU A 142 19.33 -13.25 -4.08
CA GLU A 142 19.51 -12.53 -2.82
C GLU A 142 20.32 -11.21 -2.93
N SER A 143 20.62 -10.74 -4.14
CA SER A 143 21.41 -9.52 -4.38
C SER A 143 20.71 -8.22 -4.04
N GLY A 144 19.45 -8.28 -3.63
CA GLY A 144 18.63 -7.12 -3.27
C GLY A 144 17.14 -7.33 -3.54
N TYR A 145 16.44 -6.23 -3.79
CA TYR A 145 14.98 -6.24 -3.96
C TYR A 145 14.58 -5.93 -5.40
N LEU A 146 13.44 -6.50 -5.81
CA LEU A 146 12.73 -6.18 -7.04
C LEU A 146 11.43 -5.48 -6.67
N CYS A 147 11.27 -4.24 -7.13
CA CYS A 147 10.02 -3.48 -7.04
C CYS A 147 9.33 -3.52 -8.41
N GLU A 148 8.16 -4.12 -8.46
CA GLU A 148 7.36 -4.22 -9.68
C GLU A 148 6.09 -3.37 -9.54
N ILE A 149 5.82 -2.53 -10.55
CA ILE A 149 4.63 -1.67 -10.60
C ILE A 149 3.82 -2.04 -11.84
N SER A 150 2.56 -2.42 -11.62
CA SER A 150 1.65 -2.86 -12.68
C SER A 150 1.14 -1.69 -13.55
N LYS A 151 0.47 -2.03 -14.65
CA LYS A 151 -0.47 -1.11 -15.30
C LYS A 151 -1.58 -0.71 -14.31
N PRO A 152 -2.26 0.43 -14.54
CA PRO A 152 -3.46 0.78 -13.78
C PRO A 152 -4.49 -0.36 -13.82
N ILE A 153 -5.17 -0.58 -12.70
CA ILE A 153 -6.26 -1.54 -12.62
C ILE A 153 -7.41 -1.01 -13.48
N GLU A 154 -7.85 -1.81 -14.43
CA GLU A 154 -8.95 -1.45 -15.34
C GLU A 154 -10.26 -1.30 -14.57
N ASN A 155 -11.05 -0.29 -14.94
CA ASN A 155 -12.35 0.02 -14.32
C ASN A 155 -12.24 0.14 -12.79
N PHE A 156 -11.20 0.86 -12.32
CA PHE A 156 -11.02 1.16 -10.91
C PHE A 156 -10.82 2.67 -10.71
N PRO A 157 -11.55 3.32 -9.79
CA PRO A 157 -12.57 2.72 -8.93
C PRO A 157 -13.87 2.42 -9.69
N GLY A 158 -14.56 1.37 -9.26
CA GLY A 158 -15.89 1.02 -9.71
C GLY A 158 -16.99 1.84 -9.00
N ALA A 159 -18.22 1.35 -9.07
CA ALA A 159 -19.37 1.99 -8.43
C ALA A 159 -19.40 1.75 -6.91
N ASP A 160 -19.02 0.54 -6.48
CA ASP A 160 -19.07 0.10 -5.08
C ASP A 160 -17.64 -0.08 -4.50
N PRO A 161 -17.27 0.69 -3.46
CA PRO A 161 -16.00 0.54 -2.77
C PRO A 161 -15.77 -0.86 -2.16
N LYS A 162 -16.83 -1.58 -1.82
CA LYS A 162 -16.75 -2.94 -1.30
C LYS A 162 -16.28 -3.93 -2.39
N GLU A 163 -16.87 -3.84 -3.58
CA GLU A 163 -16.46 -4.64 -4.74
C GLU A 163 -15.01 -4.34 -5.14
N ASP A 164 -14.64 -3.06 -5.18
CA ASP A 164 -13.27 -2.65 -5.45
C ASP A 164 -12.28 -3.25 -4.44
N THR A 165 -12.66 -3.26 -3.16
CA THR A 165 -11.83 -3.82 -2.09
C THR A 165 -11.70 -5.35 -2.22
N ALA A 166 -12.77 -6.04 -2.61
CA ALA A 166 -12.72 -7.48 -2.90
C ALA A 166 -11.78 -7.78 -4.07
N ARG A 167 -11.84 -7.00 -5.15
CA ARG A 167 -10.92 -7.11 -6.29
C ARG A 167 -9.45 -6.91 -5.88
N LEU A 168 -9.16 -5.96 -4.99
CA LEU A 168 -7.80 -5.80 -4.45
C LEU A 168 -7.35 -7.03 -3.67
N ASN A 169 -8.22 -7.60 -2.83
CA ASN A 169 -7.90 -8.84 -2.11
C ASN A 169 -7.59 -10.00 -3.08
N GLU A 170 -8.32 -10.15 -4.18
CA GLU A 170 -8.02 -11.16 -5.21
C GLU A 170 -6.62 -10.98 -5.82
N TYR A 171 -6.18 -9.73 -6.07
CA TYR A 171 -4.81 -9.45 -6.51
C TYR A 171 -3.80 -9.84 -5.45
N PHE A 172 -4.06 -9.51 -4.17
CA PHE A 172 -3.17 -9.89 -3.08
C PHE A 172 -3.04 -11.40 -2.95
N GLU A 173 -4.15 -12.13 -3.03
CA GLU A 173 -4.13 -13.60 -3.00
C GLU A 173 -3.26 -14.20 -4.12
N LYS A 174 -3.39 -13.69 -5.34
CA LYS A 174 -2.57 -14.14 -6.48
C LYS A 174 -1.10 -13.95 -6.20
N GLU A 175 -0.67 -12.76 -5.75
CA GLU A 175 0.71 -12.48 -5.44
C GLU A 175 1.24 -13.29 -4.26
N ILE A 176 0.42 -13.46 -3.21
CA ILE A 176 0.78 -14.26 -2.03
C ILE A 176 0.96 -15.74 -2.41
N ARG A 177 0.10 -16.31 -3.28
CA ARG A 177 0.25 -17.69 -3.76
C ARG A 177 1.56 -17.92 -4.52
N LEU A 178 2.08 -16.91 -5.22
CA LEU A 178 3.36 -16.99 -5.89
C LEU A 178 4.55 -16.95 -4.92
N ARG A 179 4.40 -16.29 -3.77
CA ARG A 179 5.48 -16.02 -2.80
C ARG A 179 5.00 -16.15 -1.35
N PRO A 180 4.44 -17.31 -0.95
CA PRO A 180 3.79 -17.44 0.36
C PRO A 180 4.75 -17.24 1.54
N ALA A 181 6.03 -17.57 1.37
CA ALA A 181 7.04 -17.40 2.43
C ALA A 181 7.44 -15.94 2.67
N GLU A 182 7.19 -15.04 1.72
CA GLU A 182 7.53 -13.63 1.86
C GLU A 182 6.43 -12.79 2.51
N TYR A 183 5.21 -13.33 2.63
CA TYR A 183 4.07 -12.57 3.17
C TYR A 183 4.09 -12.51 4.71
N TYR A 184 3.63 -11.38 5.26
CA TYR A 184 3.62 -11.11 6.70
C TYR A 184 2.49 -11.84 7.42
N TRP A 185 2.57 -13.18 7.52
CA TRP A 185 1.57 -14.04 8.20
C TRP A 185 1.46 -13.82 9.71
N VAL A 186 2.44 -13.17 10.35
CA VAL A 186 2.44 -12.88 11.79
C VAL A 186 1.30 -11.92 12.17
N HIS A 187 0.81 -11.12 11.22
CA HIS A 187 -0.34 -10.27 11.46
C HIS A 187 -1.62 -11.09 11.60
N LYS A 188 -2.38 -10.82 12.65
CA LYS A 188 -3.71 -11.44 12.88
C LYS A 188 -4.74 -10.87 11.87
N ARG A 189 -4.63 -11.29 10.61
CA ARG A 189 -5.42 -10.76 9.47
C ARG A 189 -6.92 -10.99 9.63
N PHE A 190 -7.30 -12.06 10.32
CA PHE A 190 -8.68 -12.49 10.51
C PHE A 190 -9.23 -12.17 11.91
N LYS A 191 -8.62 -11.25 12.65
CA LYS A 191 -9.00 -10.94 14.04
C LYS A 191 -10.39 -10.31 14.18
N ASN A 192 -10.80 -9.46 13.24
CA ASN A 192 -12.15 -8.91 13.17
C ASN A 192 -12.98 -9.79 12.24
N ARG A 193 -14.11 -10.29 12.76
CA ARG A 193 -15.01 -11.20 12.05
C ARG A 193 -16.40 -10.57 11.91
N PRO A 194 -17.19 -10.96 10.89
CA PRO A 194 -18.61 -10.66 10.86
C PRO A 194 -19.30 -11.09 12.16
N SER A 195 -20.43 -10.46 12.48
CA SER A 195 -21.21 -10.80 13.68
C SER A 195 -21.59 -12.28 13.68
N GLY A 196 -21.37 -12.96 14.81
CA GLY A 196 -21.66 -14.36 14.99
C GLY A 196 -20.56 -15.33 14.55
N GLU A 197 -19.49 -14.85 13.91
CA GLU A 197 -18.36 -15.70 13.54
C GLU A 197 -17.25 -15.71 14.62
N ALA A 198 -16.69 -16.90 14.89
CA ALA A 198 -15.63 -17.05 15.88
C ALA A 198 -14.32 -16.42 15.41
N ASN A 199 -13.57 -15.83 16.35
CA ASN A 199 -12.22 -15.38 16.13
C ASN A 199 -11.28 -16.61 16.06
N PRO A 200 -10.46 -16.76 15.00
CA PRO A 200 -9.59 -17.92 14.83
C PRO A 200 -8.31 -17.89 15.67
N TYR A 201 -8.05 -16.83 16.46
CA TYR A 201 -6.83 -16.64 17.24
C TYR A 201 -7.07 -16.73 18.75
#